data_3101021b34402a5fb78f9abbb3a0e1ea
#
_entry.id   3101021b34402a5fb78f9abbb3a0e1ea
#
_cell.length_a   1.000
_cell.length_b   1.000
_cell.length_c   1.000
_cell.angle_alpha   90.00
_cell.angle_beta   90.00
_cell.angle_gamma   90.00
#
_symmetry.space_group_name_H-M   'P 1'
#
loop_
_entity.id
_entity.type
_entity.pdbx_description
1 polymer ?
#
loop_
_entity_poly.entity_id
_entity_poly.type
_entity_poly.pdbx_seq_one_letter_code
_entity_poly.pdbx_strand_id
1 'polypeptide(L)'
;MLNKSDILKEIEEDCRNADLPLKKGSTNLVFGKGNPNAEIMFIGEAAGRNEDEQGLPFVGAAGKNLDKLLDKVGLSIEDVYITNILKYRPPENRDPFPEEIKAHTPWLLQQIREIKPKVICSLGNYATKFFLSEGNVDLMDKQPGITSIHGKVKFVKINGVEIKLVPLFHPAAIIYNQKLKSAWEGDMEIVKEEIKKNKEQGKLF
;
A
#
# COMPACT_ATOMS: atom_id res chain seq x y z
N MET A 1 -1.31 -27.03 -8.23
CA MET A 1 -1.86 -25.79 -7.62
C MET A 1 -1.08 -24.62 -8.22
N LEU A 2 -1.76 -23.58 -8.65
CA LEU A 2 -1.12 -22.35 -9.10
C LEU A 2 -0.32 -21.74 -7.94
N ASN A 3 0.82 -21.16 -8.24
CA ASN A 3 1.59 -20.40 -7.25
C ASN A 3 0.99 -18.99 -7.09
N LYS A 4 1.32 -18.28 -6.01
CA LYS A 4 0.78 -16.93 -5.74
C LYS A 4 1.05 -15.93 -6.86
N SER A 5 2.18 -16.04 -7.54
CA SER A 5 2.53 -15.17 -8.66
C SER A 5 1.56 -15.34 -9.83
N ASP A 6 1.19 -16.59 -10.14
CA ASP A 6 0.26 -16.88 -11.23
C ASP A 6 -1.15 -16.40 -10.88
N ILE A 7 -1.60 -16.63 -9.63
CA ILE A 7 -2.89 -16.12 -9.16
C ILE A 7 -2.95 -14.59 -9.21
N LEU A 8 -1.88 -13.90 -8.80
CA LEU A 8 -1.85 -12.43 -8.89
C LEU A 8 -1.88 -11.92 -10.32
N LYS A 9 -1.28 -12.65 -11.29
CA LYS A 9 -1.39 -12.32 -12.72
C LYS A 9 -2.82 -12.50 -13.24
N GLU A 10 -3.51 -13.55 -12.82
CA GLU A 10 -4.93 -13.73 -13.17
C GLU A 10 -5.78 -12.58 -12.62
N ILE A 11 -5.59 -12.21 -11.34
CA ILE A 11 -6.29 -11.07 -10.73
C ILE A 11 -5.96 -9.76 -11.46
N GLU A 12 -4.70 -9.56 -11.87
CA GLU A 12 -4.28 -8.38 -12.65
C GLU A 12 -4.98 -8.33 -14.01
N GLU A 13 -5.04 -9.44 -14.71
CA GLU A 13 -5.72 -9.52 -16.01
C GLU A 13 -7.23 -9.29 -15.89
N ASP A 14 -7.88 -9.87 -14.89
CA ASP A 14 -9.28 -9.63 -14.59
C ASP A 14 -9.53 -8.15 -14.27
N CYS A 15 -8.66 -7.53 -13.45
CA CYS A 15 -8.71 -6.10 -13.14
C CYS A 15 -8.54 -5.24 -14.40
N ARG A 16 -7.63 -5.64 -15.30
CA ARG A 16 -7.39 -4.97 -16.58
C ARG A 16 -8.61 -5.01 -17.50
N ASN A 17 -9.35 -6.11 -17.48
CA ASN A 17 -10.54 -6.31 -18.31
C ASN A 17 -11.81 -5.69 -17.70
N ALA A 18 -11.83 -5.41 -16.42
CA ALA A 18 -12.97 -4.80 -15.74
C ALA A 18 -13.24 -3.36 -16.23
N ASP A 19 -14.52 -2.96 -16.21
CA ASP A 19 -14.93 -1.58 -16.45
C ASP A 19 -14.81 -0.78 -15.15
N LEU A 20 -13.64 -0.18 -14.94
CA LEU A 20 -13.32 0.57 -13.74
C LEU A 20 -13.30 2.07 -14.00
N PRO A 21 -13.70 2.88 -13.01
CA PRO A 21 -13.47 4.33 -13.03
C PRO A 21 -11.99 4.63 -13.32
N LEU A 22 -11.71 5.78 -13.88
CA LEU A 22 -10.36 6.28 -14.20
C LEU A 22 -9.65 5.55 -15.36
N LYS A 23 -10.05 4.32 -15.70
CA LYS A 23 -9.41 3.51 -16.76
C LYS A 23 -9.29 4.25 -18.09
N LYS A 24 -10.37 4.92 -18.54
CA LYS A 24 -10.39 5.63 -19.84
C LYS A 24 -9.47 6.84 -19.89
N GLY A 25 -9.10 7.40 -18.73
CA GLY A 25 -8.22 8.57 -18.61
C GLY A 25 -6.78 8.24 -18.25
N SER A 26 -6.46 6.97 -18.03
CA SER A 26 -5.13 6.48 -17.67
C SER A 26 -4.47 5.76 -18.84
N THR A 27 -3.14 5.73 -18.84
CA THR A 27 -2.34 5.04 -19.86
C THR A 27 -2.24 3.55 -19.54
N ASN A 28 -1.94 3.21 -18.30
CA ASN A 28 -1.73 1.84 -17.85
C ASN A 28 -2.48 1.52 -16.55
N LEU A 29 -2.78 0.23 -16.37
CA LEU A 29 -3.09 -0.35 -15.08
C LEU A 29 -1.81 -0.34 -14.22
N VAL A 30 -1.90 0.18 -13.00
CA VAL A 30 -0.82 0.12 -11.99
C VAL A 30 -1.25 -0.84 -10.89
N PHE A 31 -0.99 -2.14 -11.11
CA PHE A 31 -1.53 -3.19 -10.24
C PHE A 31 -0.72 -3.37 -8.96
N GLY A 32 0.59 -3.58 -9.08
CA GLY A 32 1.50 -3.78 -7.97
C GLY A 32 2.87 -4.26 -8.43
N LYS A 33 3.83 -4.34 -7.48
CA LYS A 33 5.16 -4.89 -7.72
C LYS A 33 5.76 -5.48 -6.45
N GLY A 34 6.74 -6.35 -6.60
CA GLY A 34 7.51 -6.95 -5.50
C GLY A 34 7.20 -8.42 -5.32
N ASN A 35 7.45 -8.95 -4.13
CA ASN A 35 7.39 -10.37 -3.83
C ASN A 35 5.94 -10.84 -3.51
N PRO A 36 5.35 -11.76 -4.28
CA PRO A 36 4.04 -12.33 -3.98
C PRO A 36 3.96 -13.08 -2.63
N ASN A 37 5.09 -13.47 -2.08
CA ASN A 37 5.19 -14.15 -0.79
C ASN A 37 5.63 -13.20 0.34
N ALA A 38 5.58 -11.89 0.12
CA ALA A 38 5.98 -10.91 1.11
C ALA A 38 5.11 -10.98 2.37
N GLU A 39 5.75 -10.88 3.53
CA GLU A 39 5.06 -10.72 4.81
C GLU A 39 4.63 -9.25 5.06
N ILE A 40 5.09 -8.32 4.22
CA ILE A 40 4.84 -6.88 4.36
C ILE A 40 4.31 -6.33 3.04
N MET A 41 3.23 -5.57 3.15
CA MET A 41 2.72 -4.78 2.03
C MET A 41 2.81 -3.29 2.31
N PHE A 42 3.34 -2.53 1.36
CA PHE A 42 3.24 -1.07 1.35
C PHE A 42 2.10 -0.65 0.43
N ILE A 43 1.16 0.11 0.95
CA ILE A 43 -0.06 0.45 0.22
C ILE A 43 -0.27 1.96 0.25
N GLY A 44 -0.18 2.58 -0.93
CA GLY A 44 -0.45 4.00 -1.13
C GLY A 44 -1.88 4.25 -1.59
N GLU A 45 -2.12 5.48 -2.05
CA GLU A 45 -3.43 5.95 -2.50
C GLU A 45 -3.67 5.61 -3.96
N ALA A 46 -2.86 6.15 -4.85
CA ALA A 46 -3.02 6.08 -6.30
C ALA A 46 -1.68 6.23 -7.04
N ALA A 47 -1.69 5.88 -8.31
CA ALA A 47 -0.58 6.13 -9.23
C ALA A 47 -0.42 7.62 -9.52
N GLY A 48 0.82 8.10 -9.61
CA GLY A 48 1.17 9.37 -10.20
C GLY A 48 1.44 9.22 -11.71
N ARG A 49 1.90 10.31 -12.35
CA ARG A 49 2.15 10.33 -13.81
C ARG A 49 3.18 9.29 -14.24
N ASN A 50 4.32 9.22 -13.55
CA ASN A 50 5.38 8.28 -13.93
C ASN A 50 4.94 6.82 -13.76
N GLU A 51 4.14 6.55 -12.74
CA GLU A 51 3.57 5.24 -12.46
C GLU A 51 2.57 4.84 -13.53
N ASP A 52 1.72 5.78 -13.97
CA ASP A 52 0.75 5.57 -15.05
C ASP A 52 1.47 5.32 -16.41
N GLU A 53 2.55 6.05 -16.70
CA GLU A 53 3.35 5.87 -17.92
C GLU A 53 4.06 4.50 -17.96
N GLN A 54 4.50 3.97 -16.80
CA GLN A 54 5.28 2.73 -16.71
C GLN A 54 4.46 1.50 -16.31
N GLY A 55 3.22 1.67 -15.83
CA GLY A 55 2.40 0.57 -15.33
C GLY A 55 2.87 -0.03 -13.99
N LEU A 56 3.76 0.64 -13.27
CA LEU A 56 4.35 0.15 -12.03
C LEU A 56 4.18 1.18 -10.89
N PRO A 57 3.82 0.75 -9.65
CA PRO A 57 3.68 1.66 -8.53
C PRO A 57 5.05 2.15 -8.04
N PHE A 58 5.09 3.37 -7.51
CA PHE A 58 6.26 3.95 -6.85
C PHE A 58 7.54 3.87 -7.69
N VAL A 59 7.51 4.42 -8.91
CA VAL A 59 8.69 4.56 -9.81
C VAL A 59 9.18 6.01 -9.92
N GLY A 60 8.36 6.98 -9.54
CA GLY A 60 8.69 8.40 -9.53
C GLY A 60 9.52 8.82 -8.31
N ALA A 61 9.57 10.12 -8.02
CA ALA A 61 10.35 10.69 -6.92
C ALA A 61 9.92 10.14 -5.54
N ALA A 62 8.62 9.92 -5.32
CA ALA A 62 8.10 9.29 -4.10
C ALA A 62 8.61 7.85 -3.95
N GLY A 63 8.63 7.08 -5.05
CA GLY A 63 9.17 5.73 -5.08
C GLY A 63 10.65 5.68 -4.71
N LYS A 64 11.48 6.56 -5.28
CA LYS A 64 12.91 6.66 -4.94
C LYS A 64 13.15 6.96 -3.45
N ASN A 65 12.24 7.71 -2.81
CA ASN A 65 12.33 7.94 -1.37
C ASN A 65 11.92 6.69 -0.58
N LEU A 66 10.91 5.95 -1.03
CA LEU A 66 10.51 4.68 -0.42
C LEU A 66 11.66 3.66 -0.51
N ASP A 67 12.29 3.53 -1.68
CA ASP A 67 13.43 2.62 -1.89
C ASP A 67 14.57 2.93 -0.90
N LYS A 68 14.95 4.21 -0.76
CA LYS A 68 15.98 4.64 0.21
C LYS A 68 15.65 4.29 1.65
N LEU A 69 14.38 4.30 2.01
CA LEU A 69 13.97 3.92 3.36
C LEU A 69 13.94 2.42 3.56
N LEU A 70 13.51 1.66 2.55
CA LEU A 70 13.62 0.21 2.58
C LEU A 70 15.08 -0.20 2.77
N ASP A 71 16.00 0.36 1.98
CA ASP A 71 17.45 0.13 2.10
C ASP A 71 17.96 0.44 3.51
N LYS A 72 17.53 1.56 4.09
CA LYS A 72 17.96 2.00 5.43
C LYS A 72 17.60 1.00 6.53
N VAL A 73 16.47 0.32 6.41
CA VAL A 73 16.03 -0.70 7.37
C VAL A 73 16.43 -2.12 6.95
N GLY A 74 17.22 -2.25 5.87
CA GLY A 74 17.73 -3.52 5.37
C GLY A 74 16.65 -4.36 4.67
N LEU A 75 15.69 -3.70 4.01
CA LEU A 75 14.69 -4.31 3.14
C LEU A 75 14.94 -3.94 1.69
N SER A 76 14.51 -4.79 0.79
CA SER A 76 14.52 -4.58 -0.66
C SER A 76 13.13 -4.83 -1.25
N ILE A 77 12.98 -4.62 -2.54
CA ILE A 77 11.76 -4.96 -3.26
C ILE A 77 11.43 -6.47 -3.18
N GLU A 78 12.43 -7.32 -3.00
CA GLU A 78 12.27 -8.77 -2.86
C GLU A 78 11.69 -9.19 -1.50
N ASP A 79 11.69 -8.28 -0.52
CA ASP A 79 11.16 -8.53 0.82
C ASP A 79 9.72 -8.05 0.99
N VAL A 80 9.22 -7.20 0.08
CA VAL A 80 7.96 -6.49 0.21
C VAL A 80 7.08 -6.60 -1.03
N TYR A 81 5.79 -6.32 -0.87
CA TYR A 81 4.90 -6.07 -2.00
C TYR A 81 4.35 -4.64 -1.91
N ILE A 82 4.36 -3.92 -3.03
CA ILE A 82 3.98 -2.51 -3.09
C ILE A 82 2.82 -2.33 -4.04
N THR A 83 1.77 -1.64 -3.60
CA THR A 83 0.59 -1.34 -4.43
C THR A 83 -0.09 -0.05 -3.97
N ASN A 84 -1.24 0.28 -4.58
CA ASN A 84 -2.11 1.38 -4.20
C ASN A 84 -3.56 0.90 -4.04
N ILE A 85 -4.41 1.70 -3.39
CA ILE A 85 -5.86 1.47 -3.36
C ILE A 85 -6.40 1.53 -4.78
N LEU A 86 -6.19 2.66 -5.47
CA LEU A 86 -6.60 2.83 -6.86
C LEU A 86 -5.61 2.15 -7.82
N LYS A 87 -6.16 1.46 -8.81
CA LYS A 87 -5.39 0.76 -9.84
C LYS A 87 -5.15 1.59 -11.10
N TYR A 88 -5.84 2.72 -11.22
CA TYR A 88 -5.69 3.70 -12.29
C TYR A 88 -5.50 5.09 -11.71
N ARG A 89 -4.79 5.94 -12.44
CA ARG A 89 -4.42 7.29 -12.01
C ARG A 89 -5.61 8.25 -12.09
N PRO A 90 -5.92 9.01 -11.02
CA PRO A 90 -6.87 10.13 -11.10
C PRO A 90 -6.32 11.26 -11.98
N PRO A 91 -7.18 11.96 -12.76
CA PRO A 91 -6.77 13.10 -13.57
C PRO A 91 -6.01 14.13 -12.73
N GLU A 92 -4.86 14.59 -13.24
CA GLU A 92 -4.00 15.60 -12.61
C GLU A 92 -3.57 15.26 -11.17
N ASN A 93 -3.61 13.98 -10.81
CA ASN A 93 -3.32 13.46 -9.45
C ASN A 93 -4.24 14.08 -8.37
N ARG A 94 -5.51 14.40 -8.73
CA ARG A 94 -6.48 14.83 -7.73
C ARG A 94 -6.77 13.74 -6.71
N ASP A 95 -7.30 14.13 -5.59
CA ASP A 95 -7.83 13.20 -4.59
C ASP A 95 -8.89 12.26 -5.19
N PRO A 96 -8.93 10.98 -4.76
CA PRO A 96 -9.92 10.03 -5.23
C PRO A 96 -11.31 10.34 -4.69
N PHE A 97 -12.34 10.11 -5.51
CA PHE A 97 -13.72 10.12 -5.04
C PHE A 97 -14.07 8.82 -4.31
N PRO A 98 -14.99 8.85 -3.34
CA PRO A 98 -15.41 7.66 -2.61
C PRO A 98 -15.85 6.50 -3.52
N GLU A 99 -16.55 6.79 -4.61
CA GLU A 99 -17.03 5.80 -5.58
C GLU A 99 -15.86 5.13 -6.33
N GLU A 100 -14.80 5.90 -6.60
CA GLU A 100 -13.58 5.38 -7.22
C GLU A 100 -12.87 4.42 -6.26
N ILE A 101 -12.73 4.80 -4.99
CA ILE A 101 -12.16 3.92 -3.96
C ILE A 101 -12.99 2.64 -3.85
N LYS A 102 -14.33 2.75 -3.75
CA LYS A 102 -15.23 1.58 -3.66
C LYS A 102 -15.06 0.64 -4.84
N ALA A 103 -14.99 1.16 -6.05
CA ALA A 103 -14.85 0.36 -7.27
C ALA A 103 -13.50 -0.38 -7.35
N HIS A 104 -12.43 0.21 -6.82
CA HIS A 104 -11.09 -0.38 -6.85
C HIS A 104 -10.81 -1.28 -5.63
N THR A 105 -11.52 -1.11 -4.53
CA THR A 105 -11.35 -1.89 -3.29
C THR A 105 -11.34 -3.41 -3.50
N PRO A 106 -12.26 -4.03 -4.29
CA PRO A 106 -12.26 -5.49 -4.47
C PRO A 106 -10.93 -6.04 -4.98
N TRP A 107 -10.23 -5.33 -5.83
CA TRP A 107 -8.94 -5.74 -6.39
C TRP A 107 -7.81 -5.70 -5.35
N LEU A 108 -7.78 -4.64 -4.53
CA LEU A 108 -6.85 -4.56 -3.40
C LEU A 108 -7.10 -5.68 -2.39
N LEU A 109 -8.36 -5.94 -2.05
CA LEU A 109 -8.73 -7.00 -1.10
C LEU A 109 -8.37 -8.39 -1.62
N GLN A 110 -8.45 -8.64 -2.93
CA GLN A 110 -7.98 -9.89 -3.54
C GLN A 110 -6.46 -10.02 -3.44
N GLN A 111 -5.70 -8.95 -3.70
CA GLN A 111 -4.25 -8.94 -3.51
C GLN A 111 -3.86 -9.27 -2.07
N ILE A 112 -4.49 -8.61 -1.08
CA ILE A 112 -4.24 -8.87 0.34
C ILE A 112 -4.57 -10.31 0.72
N ARG A 113 -5.71 -10.84 0.23
CA ARG A 113 -6.14 -12.22 0.47
C ARG A 113 -5.14 -13.23 -0.06
N GLU A 114 -4.54 -12.97 -1.22
CA GLU A 114 -3.61 -13.90 -1.86
C GLU A 114 -2.21 -13.81 -1.26
N ILE A 115 -1.70 -12.59 -1.06
CA ILE A 115 -0.37 -12.36 -0.48
C ILE A 115 -0.34 -12.78 1.00
N LYS A 116 -1.41 -12.51 1.76
CA LYS A 116 -1.53 -12.79 3.20
C LYS A 116 -0.43 -12.12 4.02
N PRO A 117 -0.30 -10.79 3.91
CA PRO A 117 0.73 -10.08 4.66
C PRO A 117 0.46 -10.16 6.16
N LYS A 118 1.51 -10.18 6.98
CA LYS A 118 1.43 -10.04 8.44
C LYS A 118 1.38 -8.58 8.86
N VAL A 119 1.97 -7.70 8.04
CA VAL A 119 2.04 -6.25 8.28
C VAL A 119 1.64 -5.50 7.02
N ILE A 120 0.76 -4.53 7.17
CA ILE A 120 0.45 -3.52 6.16
C ILE A 120 1.01 -2.18 6.60
N CYS A 121 1.85 -1.58 5.77
CA CYS A 121 2.34 -0.22 5.90
C CYS A 121 1.49 0.69 5.01
N SER A 122 0.57 1.46 5.59
CA SER A 122 -0.26 2.40 4.84
C SER A 122 0.49 3.72 4.63
N LEU A 123 0.57 4.19 3.38
CA LEU A 123 1.32 5.38 2.99
C LEU A 123 0.38 6.57 2.77
N GLY A 124 0.37 7.51 3.71
CA GLY A 124 -0.43 8.73 3.65
C GLY A 124 -1.84 8.60 4.22
N ASN A 125 -2.63 9.68 4.07
CA ASN A 125 -3.94 9.80 4.69
C ASN A 125 -4.96 8.79 4.15
N TYR A 126 -5.12 8.71 2.84
CA TYR A 126 -6.17 7.89 2.23
C TYR A 126 -5.99 6.40 2.55
N ALA A 127 -4.78 5.87 2.35
CA ALA A 127 -4.50 4.47 2.68
C ALA A 127 -4.68 4.20 4.18
N THR A 128 -4.22 5.12 5.03
CA THR A 128 -4.35 4.96 6.48
C THR A 128 -5.81 4.95 6.92
N LYS A 129 -6.62 5.91 6.47
CA LYS A 129 -8.04 5.99 6.78
C LYS A 129 -8.82 4.78 6.24
N PHE A 130 -8.47 4.31 5.05
CA PHE A 130 -9.05 3.10 4.46
C PHE A 130 -8.85 1.87 5.36
N PHE A 131 -7.64 1.63 5.83
CA PHE A 131 -7.37 0.49 6.71
C PHE A 131 -7.94 0.66 8.11
N LEU A 132 -7.93 1.87 8.69
CA LEU A 132 -8.57 2.14 9.98
C LEU A 132 -10.09 1.99 9.95
N SER A 133 -10.71 2.22 8.81
CA SER A 133 -12.14 1.95 8.60
C SER A 133 -12.43 0.49 8.19
N GLU A 134 -11.42 -0.38 8.24
CA GLU A 134 -11.52 -1.80 7.86
C GLU A 134 -12.07 -2.00 6.43
N GLY A 135 -11.71 -1.08 5.53
CA GLY A 135 -12.15 -1.05 4.13
C GLY A 135 -13.54 -0.45 3.90
N ASN A 136 -14.19 0.05 4.93
CA ASN A 136 -15.46 0.76 4.79
C ASN A 136 -15.23 2.22 4.38
N VAL A 137 -15.37 2.50 3.09
CA VAL A 137 -15.09 3.82 2.49
C VAL A 137 -15.95 4.92 3.12
N ASP A 138 -17.20 4.65 3.49
CA ASP A 138 -18.12 5.63 4.08
C ASP A 138 -17.73 6.06 5.51
N LEU A 139 -16.81 5.33 6.13
CA LEU A 139 -16.27 5.64 7.45
C LEU A 139 -14.87 6.26 7.44
N MET A 140 -14.25 6.41 6.27
CA MET A 140 -12.89 6.92 6.15
C MET A 140 -12.74 8.33 6.73
N ASP A 141 -13.69 9.22 6.49
CA ASP A 141 -13.62 10.61 6.97
C ASP A 141 -13.71 10.74 8.49
N LYS A 142 -14.22 9.71 9.17
CA LYS A 142 -14.29 9.65 10.63
C LYS A 142 -12.96 9.22 11.26
N GLN A 143 -12.01 8.75 10.46
CA GLN A 143 -10.73 8.23 10.95
C GLN A 143 -9.72 9.37 11.19
N PRO A 144 -8.81 9.20 12.16
CA PRO A 144 -7.76 10.19 12.42
C PRO A 144 -6.83 10.37 11.21
N GLY A 145 -6.30 11.58 11.06
CA GLY A 145 -5.29 11.88 10.04
C GLY A 145 -3.91 11.31 10.38
N ILE A 146 -3.10 11.11 9.35
CA ILE A 146 -1.76 10.50 9.47
C ILE A 146 -0.86 11.21 10.48
N THR A 147 -0.93 12.51 10.60
CA THR A 147 -0.09 13.31 11.51
C THR A 147 -0.25 12.90 12.98
N SER A 148 -1.42 12.38 13.37
CA SER A 148 -1.70 12.00 14.76
C SER A 148 -1.35 10.54 15.08
N ILE A 149 -1.18 9.70 14.06
CA ILE A 149 -1.08 8.25 14.25
C ILE A 149 0.08 7.57 13.51
N HIS A 150 0.90 8.31 12.75
CA HIS A 150 2.06 7.71 12.09
C HIS A 150 2.95 7.00 13.10
N GLY A 151 3.58 5.91 12.70
CA GLY A 151 4.45 5.08 13.52
C GLY A 151 3.74 4.28 14.64
N LYS A 152 2.42 4.42 14.84
CA LYS A 152 1.69 3.68 15.87
C LYS A 152 1.11 2.40 15.32
N VAL A 153 1.61 1.26 15.75
CA VAL A 153 1.06 -0.04 15.38
C VAL A 153 -0.41 -0.16 15.81
N LYS A 154 -1.26 -0.55 14.88
CA LYS A 154 -2.69 -0.80 15.07
C LYS A 154 -3.02 -2.23 14.61
N PHE A 155 -4.12 -2.77 15.09
CA PHE A 155 -4.69 -4.00 14.57
C PHE A 155 -6.00 -3.66 13.86
N VAL A 156 -6.16 -4.15 12.64
CA VAL A 156 -7.35 -3.93 11.81
C VAL A 156 -7.82 -5.26 11.23
N LYS A 157 -9.11 -5.38 10.96
CA LYS A 157 -9.67 -6.58 10.33
C LYS A 157 -9.92 -6.31 8.85
N ILE A 158 -9.23 -7.05 8.00
CA ILE A 158 -9.44 -7.00 6.55
C ILE A 158 -9.88 -8.38 6.06
N ASN A 159 -11.03 -8.46 5.42
CA ASN A 159 -11.64 -9.75 5.04
C ASN A 159 -11.80 -10.73 6.22
N GLY A 160 -12.07 -10.21 7.42
CA GLY A 160 -12.22 -11.02 8.63
C GLY A 160 -10.90 -11.48 9.27
N VAL A 161 -9.75 -11.16 8.66
CA VAL A 161 -8.42 -11.49 9.18
C VAL A 161 -7.82 -10.29 9.88
N GLU A 162 -7.32 -10.48 11.10
CA GLU A 162 -6.59 -9.45 11.83
C GLU A 162 -5.19 -9.28 11.25
N ILE A 163 -4.83 -8.04 10.93
CA ILE A 163 -3.54 -7.66 10.34
C ILE A 163 -2.97 -6.48 11.12
N LYS A 164 -1.67 -6.48 11.34
CA LYS A 164 -0.96 -5.32 11.90
C LYS A 164 -0.88 -4.21 10.86
N LEU A 165 -1.32 -3.01 11.23
CA LEU A 165 -1.23 -1.79 10.43
C LEU A 165 -0.17 -0.86 11.01
N VAL A 166 0.77 -0.40 10.20
CA VAL A 166 1.73 0.65 10.55
C VAL A 166 1.48 1.84 9.62
N PRO A 167 0.79 2.89 10.11
CA PRO A 167 0.60 4.12 9.34
C PRO A 167 1.91 4.88 9.17
N LEU A 168 2.21 5.28 7.94
CA LEU A 168 3.42 6.03 7.58
C LEU A 168 3.04 7.29 6.79
N PHE A 169 3.84 8.35 6.90
CA PHE A 169 3.68 9.47 5.99
C PHE A 169 3.87 9.01 4.54
N HIS A 170 3.17 9.64 3.60
CA HIS A 170 3.40 9.34 2.19
C HIS A 170 4.81 9.78 1.77
N PRO A 171 5.56 8.95 1.00
CA PRO A 171 6.93 9.28 0.59
C PRO A 171 7.08 10.62 -0.14
N ALA A 172 6.02 11.09 -0.82
CA ALA A 172 6.00 12.40 -1.45
C ALA A 172 5.99 13.56 -0.42
N ALA A 173 5.46 13.36 0.78
CA ALA A 173 5.39 14.42 1.78
C ALA A 173 6.79 14.92 2.19
N ILE A 174 7.81 14.04 2.15
CA ILE A 174 9.19 14.39 2.47
C ILE A 174 9.83 15.27 1.40
N ILE A 175 9.38 15.16 0.15
CA ILE A 175 9.85 16.01 -0.95
C ILE A 175 9.51 17.47 -0.64
N TYR A 176 8.31 17.70 -0.10
CA TYR A 176 7.81 19.05 0.22
C TYR A 176 8.16 19.51 1.63
N ASN A 177 8.41 18.57 2.56
CA ASN A 177 8.73 18.89 3.95
C ASN A 177 9.81 17.96 4.51
N GLN A 178 11.07 18.40 4.40
CA GLN A 178 12.23 17.66 4.88
C GLN A 178 12.23 17.42 6.41
N LYS A 179 11.47 18.21 7.18
CA LYS A 179 11.34 18.00 8.63
C LYS A 179 10.65 16.68 8.99
N LEU A 180 9.87 16.12 8.06
CA LEU A 180 9.21 14.82 8.26
C LEU A 180 10.18 13.64 8.08
N LYS A 181 11.39 13.87 7.56
CA LYS A 181 12.32 12.79 7.23
C LYS A 181 12.72 11.99 8.46
N SER A 182 13.07 12.65 9.55
CA SER A 182 13.47 11.96 10.80
C SER A 182 12.31 11.18 11.42
N ALA A 183 11.10 11.72 11.40
CA ALA A 183 9.92 11.03 11.87
C ALA A 183 9.67 9.78 11.03
N TRP A 184 9.76 9.90 9.72
CA TRP A 184 9.56 8.79 8.80
C TRP A 184 10.61 7.69 8.95
N GLU A 185 11.88 8.08 9.13
CA GLU A 185 12.95 7.14 9.43
C GLU A 185 12.72 6.39 10.74
N GLY A 186 12.24 7.09 11.77
CA GLY A 186 11.85 6.46 13.03
C GLY A 186 10.67 5.48 12.89
N ASP A 187 9.67 5.85 12.10
CA ASP A 187 8.52 4.98 11.80
C ASP A 187 8.97 3.69 11.07
N MET A 188 9.96 3.77 10.18
CA MET A 188 10.50 2.60 9.48
C MET A 188 11.27 1.64 10.40
N GLU A 189 11.92 2.13 11.46
CA GLU A 189 12.51 1.24 12.46
C GLU A 189 11.41 0.43 13.18
N ILE A 190 10.22 1.01 13.42
CA ILE A 190 9.06 0.28 13.97
C ILE A 190 8.64 -0.84 13.02
N VAL A 191 8.58 -0.58 11.71
CA VAL A 191 8.30 -1.61 10.70
C VAL A 191 9.30 -2.77 10.83
N LYS A 192 10.60 -2.44 10.91
CA LYS A 192 11.67 -3.43 11.07
C LYS A 192 11.53 -4.27 12.35
N GLU A 193 11.15 -3.65 13.45
CA GLU A 193 10.91 -4.36 14.71
C GLU A 193 9.73 -5.33 14.60
N GLU A 194 8.63 -4.91 13.97
CA GLU A 194 7.45 -5.77 13.79
C GLU A 194 7.76 -6.98 12.89
N ILE A 195 8.65 -6.84 11.91
CA ILE A 195 9.15 -7.95 11.10
C ILE A 195 9.95 -8.95 11.95
N LYS A 196 10.87 -8.45 12.78
CA LYS A 196 11.68 -9.31 13.66
C LYS A 196 10.81 -10.10 14.60
N LYS A 197 9.86 -9.46 15.27
CA LYS A 197 8.90 -10.13 16.19
C LYS A 197 8.12 -11.25 15.48
N ASN A 198 7.69 -11.02 14.24
CA ASN A 198 6.97 -12.04 13.47
C ASN A 198 7.86 -13.24 13.11
N LYS A 199 9.15 -13.00 12.75
CA LYS A 199 10.11 -14.08 12.45
C LYS A 199 10.45 -14.92 13.69
N GLU A 200 10.50 -14.31 14.86
CA GLU A 200 10.73 -15.00 16.14
C GLU A 200 9.53 -15.85 16.54
N GLN A 201 8.31 -15.32 16.41
CA GLN A 201 7.08 -16.08 16.68
C GLN A 201 6.87 -17.27 15.74
N GLY A 202 7.25 -17.15 14.45
CA GLY A 202 7.19 -18.26 13.49
C GLY A 202 8.23 -19.36 13.66
N LYS A 203 9.23 -19.17 14.54
CA LYS A 203 10.22 -20.21 14.92
C LYS A 203 9.82 -21.01 16.15
N LEU A 204 8.74 -20.65 16.83
CA LEU A 204 8.24 -21.30 18.04
C LEU A 204 7.16 -22.37 17.77
N PHE A 205 6.85 -22.59 16.50
CA PHE A 205 5.94 -23.62 16.00
C PHE A 205 6.60 -24.34 14.79
#